data_21880a741922879ac7d42726d50221a9
#
_entry.id   21880a741922879ac7d42726d50221a9
#
_cell.length_a   1.000
_cell.length_b   1.000
_cell.length_c   1.000
_cell.angle_alpha   90.00
_cell.angle_beta   90.00
_cell.angle_gamma   90.00
#
_symmetry.space_group_name_H-M   'P 1'
#
loop_
_entity.id
_entity.type
_entity.pdbx_description
1 polymer ?
#
loop_
_entity_poly.entity_id
_entity_poly.type
_entity_poly.pdbx_seq_one_letter_code
_entity_poly.pdbx_strand_id
1 'polypeptide(L)'
;MTTFAIEMRELLHINHANDYSRSLGAEIHHPMVSVVHFDELGEIRHTLNKMGSVYAIFVQDNFPTGATYGMGGYDTSKGSLTAASPGQVIGKADDGHREVYHGWAIHFDAEFVHGTVFEQRLADYHYFSYNVNEALHTTDGEKQLLWQLMALIRRFIKHRAQTPQTDRIVQDYILLLCDYALLFYQRQFQDAARQPSDLLTRFERVLSDYYEQELQHRLGLPSVKHCASELCLSASYFGDVVRSVTGESPIQVIRRFLLDRAKAMLVSGKSVTQVSDGLGFEYPQHFTRFFKKHTGVLPSKYIGSLKNK
;
A
#
# COMPACT_ATOMS: atom_id res chain seq x y z
N MET A 1 4.90 -35.96 12.13
CA MET A 1 4.32 -34.81 12.84
C MET A 1 5.50 -33.96 13.32
N THR A 2 5.94 -33.01 12.51
CA THR A 2 7.03 -32.12 12.86
C THR A 2 6.40 -30.76 13.12
N THR A 3 6.24 -30.46 14.39
CA THR A 3 5.73 -29.18 14.89
C THR A 3 6.73 -28.10 14.49
N PHE A 4 6.36 -27.23 13.54
CA PHE A 4 7.06 -25.99 13.31
C PHE A 4 6.78 -25.08 14.52
N ALA A 5 7.59 -25.18 15.53
CA ALA A 5 7.76 -24.11 16.50
C ALA A 5 8.48 -22.98 15.76
N ILE A 6 7.72 -21.98 15.28
CA ILE A 6 8.25 -20.68 14.97
C ILE A 6 8.71 -20.16 16.34
N GLU A 7 10.04 -20.21 16.60
CA GLU A 7 10.64 -19.44 17.67
C GLU A 7 10.10 -18.01 17.53
N MET A 8 9.42 -17.52 18.55
CA MET A 8 8.98 -16.13 18.66
C MET A 8 10.25 -15.28 18.77
N ARG A 9 10.82 -14.94 17.60
CA ARG A 9 11.92 -13.97 17.50
C ARG A 9 11.39 -12.65 18.05
N GLU A 10 12.17 -11.99 18.89
CA GLU A 10 11.75 -10.82 19.64
C GLU A 10 11.12 -9.76 18.73
N LEU A 11 9.80 -9.60 18.90
CA LEU A 11 9.02 -8.56 18.25
C LEU A 11 9.11 -7.31 19.11
N LEU A 12 9.75 -6.26 18.61
CA LEU A 12 9.83 -4.97 19.31
C LEU A 12 8.47 -4.25 19.19
N HIS A 13 7.85 -3.97 20.32
CA HIS A 13 6.61 -3.23 20.36
C HIS A 13 6.89 -1.73 20.41
N ILE A 14 6.46 -1.00 19.40
CA ILE A 14 6.57 0.45 19.27
C ILE A 14 5.21 1.06 19.63
N ASN A 15 4.96 1.24 20.92
CA ASN A 15 3.69 1.79 21.41
C ASN A 15 3.69 3.32 21.43
N HIS A 16 4.88 3.93 21.55
CA HIS A 16 5.12 5.36 21.50
C HIS A 16 6.23 5.70 20.52
N ALA A 17 6.19 6.87 19.92
CA ALA A 17 7.15 7.33 18.92
C ALA A 17 8.62 7.17 19.38
N ASN A 18 8.87 7.35 20.67
CA ASN A 18 10.22 7.27 21.24
C ASN A 18 10.71 5.85 21.55
N ASP A 19 9.87 4.81 21.43
CA ASP A 19 10.30 3.45 21.74
C ASP A 19 11.36 2.98 20.73
N TYR A 20 11.21 3.38 19.46
CA TYR A 20 12.22 3.09 18.43
C TYR A 20 13.55 3.79 18.72
N SER A 21 13.53 5.10 19.06
CA SER A 21 14.76 5.82 19.45
C SER A 21 15.44 5.19 20.67
N ARG A 22 14.68 4.79 21.69
CA ARG A 22 15.23 4.10 22.86
C ARG A 22 15.90 2.78 22.51
N SER A 23 15.31 2.00 21.62
CA SER A 23 15.89 0.71 21.21
C SER A 23 17.21 0.86 20.47
N LEU A 24 17.44 2.01 19.84
CA LEU A 24 18.66 2.35 19.11
C LEU A 24 19.67 3.18 19.92
N GLY A 25 19.31 3.61 21.14
CA GLY A 25 20.11 4.55 21.91
C GLY A 25 20.18 5.96 21.35
N ALA A 26 19.22 6.35 20.50
CA ALA A 26 19.16 7.67 19.90
C ALA A 26 18.57 8.72 20.85
N GLU A 27 18.97 9.99 20.67
CA GLU A 27 18.46 11.11 21.48
C GLU A 27 16.96 11.33 21.30
N ILE A 28 16.28 11.66 22.40
CA ILE A 28 14.86 12.01 22.45
C ILE A 28 14.70 13.51 22.67
N HIS A 29 13.95 14.18 21.79
CA HIS A 29 13.78 15.63 21.85
C HIS A 29 12.32 16.08 22.02
N HIS A 30 11.35 15.18 21.82
CA HIS A 30 9.92 15.47 21.90
C HIS A 30 9.18 14.25 22.45
N PRO A 31 8.14 14.40 23.31
CA PRO A 31 7.46 13.25 23.93
C PRO A 31 6.72 12.36 22.92
N MET A 32 6.11 12.95 21.88
CA MET A 32 5.24 12.25 20.93
C MET A 32 5.79 12.20 19.50
N VAL A 33 6.99 12.71 19.26
CA VAL A 33 7.66 12.68 17.94
C VAL A 33 9.12 12.31 18.12
N SER A 34 9.58 11.34 17.35
CA SER A 34 10.96 10.87 17.33
C SER A 34 11.52 11.02 15.92
N VAL A 35 12.72 11.57 15.81
CA VAL A 35 13.45 11.69 14.53
C VAL A 35 14.85 11.12 14.73
N VAL A 36 15.12 10.03 14.02
CA VAL A 36 16.41 9.31 14.06
C VAL A 36 17.19 9.59 12.79
N HIS A 37 18.47 9.93 12.94
CA HIS A 37 19.44 10.00 11.85
C HIS A 37 20.36 8.80 11.95
N PHE A 38 20.24 7.87 11.02
CA PHE A 38 20.94 6.59 11.08
C PHE A 38 22.46 6.75 10.96
N ASP A 39 22.96 7.74 10.22
CA ASP A 39 24.38 8.00 10.07
C ASP A 39 25.09 8.38 11.37
N GLU A 40 24.34 8.75 12.41
CA GLU A 40 24.88 9.01 13.77
C GLU A 40 24.94 7.75 14.65
N LEU A 41 24.38 6.64 14.15
CA LEU A 41 24.36 5.35 14.83
C LEU A 41 25.43 4.46 14.24
N GLY A 42 25.96 3.54 15.04
CA GLY A 42 26.81 2.49 14.53
C GLY A 42 26.01 1.38 13.84
N GLU A 43 26.61 0.19 13.83
CA GLU A 43 25.89 -1.01 13.37
C GLU A 43 24.70 -1.31 14.26
N ILE A 44 23.53 -1.48 13.68
CA ILE A 44 22.29 -1.84 14.37
C ILE A 44 21.81 -3.24 13.94
N ARG A 45 21.10 -3.91 14.85
CA ARG A 45 20.48 -5.22 14.59
C ARG A 45 19.20 -5.04 13.79
N HIS A 46 18.90 -6.04 12.98
CA HIS A 46 17.57 -6.17 12.42
C HIS A 46 16.53 -6.39 13.51
N THR A 47 15.37 -5.75 13.41
CA THR A 47 14.26 -5.95 14.32
C THR A 47 12.94 -5.96 13.57
N LEU A 48 12.05 -6.85 13.97
CA LEU A 48 10.63 -6.75 13.60
C LEU A 48 9.95 -5.81 14.58
N ASN A 49 9.35 -4.76 14.05
CA ASN A 49 8.71 -3.72 14.84
C ASN A 49 7.19 -3.81 14.67
N LYS A 50 6.48 -4.05 15.76
CA LYS A 50 5.02 -3.98 15.82
C LYS A 50 4.61 -2.56 16.18
N MET A 51 4.04 -1.85 15.23
CA MET A 51 3.51 -0.50 15.45
C MET A 51 2.23 -0.60 16.29
N GLY A 52 2.25 0.01 17.47
CA GLY A 52 1.07 0.19 18.33
C GLY A 52 0.22 1.34 17.80
N SER A 53 0.19 2.45 18.53
CA SER A 53 -0.51 3.70 18.12
C SER A 53 0.44 4.71 17.47
N VAL A 54 1.36 4.25 16.63
CA VAL A 54 2.46 5.04 16.06
C VAL A 54 2.47 4.94 14.54
N TYR A 55 2.65 6.08 13.89
CA TYR A 55 3.00 6.19 12.47
C TYR A 55 4.51 6.31 12.30
N ALA A 56 5.04 5.76 11.22
CA ALA A 56 6.46 5.88 10.91
C ALA A 56 6.70 6.15 9.42
N ILE A 57 7.74 6.92 9.12
CA ILE A 57 8.27 7.12 7.77
C ILE A 57 9.78 6.91 7.83
N PHE A 58 10.31 6.07 6.96
CA PHE A 58 11.73 5.80 6.78
C PHE A 58 12.14 6.29 5.40
N VAL A 59 13.24 7.04 5.31
CA VAL A 59 13.86 7.47 4.05
C VAL A 59 15.31 7.07 4.11
N GLN A 60 15.66 5.97 3.43
CA GLN A 60 16.96 5.29 3.56
C GLN A 60 17.61 5.08 2.19
N ASP A 61 18.95 5.08 2.15
CA ASP A 61 19.71 4.75 0.94
C ASP A 61 19.77 3.25 0.67
N ASN A 62 19.81 2.45 1.72
CA ASN A 62 19.86 0.99 1.65
C ASN A 62 18.73 0.38 2.47
N PHE A 63 18.01 -0.52 1.86
CA PHE A 63 17.07 -1.39 2.55
C PHE A 63 17.79 -2.68 2.96
N PRO A 64 17.44 -3.31 4.09
CA PRO A 64 18.05 -4.57 4.48
C PRO A 64 18.00 -5.59 3.34
N THR A 65 19.15 -6.07 2.91
CA THR A 65 19.24 -7.15 1.92
C THR A 65 18.51 -8.38 2.44
N GLY A 66 17.53 -8.87 1.67
CA GLY A 66 16.73 -10.04 2.02
C GLY A 66 15.33 -9.76 2.58
N ALA A 67 14.83 -8.53 2.55
CA ALA A 67 13.40 -8.26 2.68
C ALA A 67 12.67 -8.73 1.40
N THR A 68 12.61 -10.05 1.20
CA THR A 68 11.86 -10.66 0.10
C THR A 68 10.42 -10.83 0.52
N TYR A 69 9.55 -9.96 0.02
CA TYR A 69 8.13 -10.22 -0.08
C TYR A 69 7.73 -10.11 -1.55
N GLY A 70 7.42 -11.27 -2.16
CA GLY A 70 6.97 -11.37 -3.56
C GLY A 70 8.12 -11.50 -4.60
N MET A 71 7.82 -12.10 -5.74
CA MET A 71 8.76 -12.38 -6.85
C MET A 71 9.14 -11.11 -7.62
N GLY A 72 10.05 -10.33 -7.09
CA GLY A 72 10.68 -9.21 -7.78
C GLY A 72 11.88 -8.74 -6.98
N GLY A 73 13.09 -8.89 -7.53
CA GLY A 73 14.30 -8.30 -6.96
C GLY A 73 14.21 -6.78 -7.04
N TYR A 74 14.20 -6.11 -5.91
CA TYR A 74 14.21 -4.65 -5.85
C TYR A 74 15.65 -4.13 -5.99
N ASP A 75 15.85 -3.20 -6.91
CA ASP A 75 17.05 -2.35 -6.94
C ASP A 75 16.92 -1.28 -5.84
N THR A 76 17.40 -1.61 -4.64
CA THR A 76 17.40 -0.71 -3.48
C THR A 76 18.53 0.32 -3.51
N SER A 77 19.32 0.35 -4.56
CA SER A 77 20.57 1.14 -4.67
C SER A 77 20.37 2.65 -4.76
N LYS A 78 19.14 3.15 -4.93
CA LYS A 78 18.86 4.58 -5.20
C LYS A 78 18.13 5.33 -4.09
N GLY A 79 17.93 4.70 -2.94
CA GLY A 79 17.15 5.28 -1.86
C GLY A 79 15.65 4.98 -1.96
N SER A 80 15.04 4.73 -0.81
CA SER A 80 13.63 4.37 -0.72
C SER A 80 12.93 5.08 0.45
N LEU A 81 11.64 5.36 0.26
CA LEU A 81 10.75 5.72 1.35
C LEU A 81 9.76 4.58 1.60
N THR A 82 9.67 4.19 2.87
CA THR A 82 8.61 3.31 3.37
C THR A 82 7.88 3.99 4.51
N ALA A 83 6.61 3.68 4.66
CA ALA A 83 5.78 4.20 5.73
C ALA A 83 5.01 3.08 6.42
N ALA A 84 4.63 3.31 7.67
CA ALA A 84 3.82 2.38 8.44
C ALA A 84 2.76 3.12 9.25
N SER A 85 1.58 2.54 9.30
CA SER A 85 0.47 2.98 10.16
C SER A 85 0.37 2.15 11.43
N PRO A 86 -0.41 2.60 12.43
CA PRO A 86 -0.75 1.79 13.60
C PRO A 86 -1.23 0.38 13.23
N GLY A 87 -0.79 -0.60 14.00
CA GLY A 87 -1.16 -2.01 13.82
C GLY A 87 -0.28 -2.82 12.86
N GLN A 88 0.54 -2.20 12.02
CA GLN A 88 1.42 -2.91 11.10
C GLN A 88 2.66 -3.50 11.78
N VAL A 89 3.23 -4.52 11.14
CA VAL A 89 4.56 -5.07 11.48
C VAL A 89 5.50 -4.74 10.34
N ILE A 90 6.62 -4.11 10.66
CA ILE A 90 7.63 -3.67 9.69
C ILE A 90 9.03 -4.09 10.14
N GLY A 91 9.96 -4.10 9.20
CA GLY A 91 11.36 -4.44 9.45
C GLY A 91 11.69 -5.88 9.05
N LYS A 92 12.83 -6.36 9.50
CA LYS A 92 13.34 -7.70 9.24
C LYS A 92 13.58 -8.42 10.56
N ALA A 93 13.28 -9.71 10.62
CA ALA A 93 13.61 -10.53 11.79
C ALA A 93 15.11 -10.51 12.05
N ASP A 94 15.49 -10.50 13.33
CA ASP A 94 16.89 -10.60 13.72
C ASP A 94 17.48 -11.92 13.20
N ASP A 95 18.48 -11.81 12.36
CA ASP A 95 19.24 -12.92 11.78
C ASP A 95 20.67 -13.02 12.35
N GLY A 96 20.93 -12.24 13.41
CA GLY A 96 22.23 -12.14 14.06
C GLY A 96 23.21 -11.19 13.37
N HIS A 97 22.86 -10.64 12.22
CA HIS A 97 23.68 -9.65 11.52
C HIS A 97 23.41 -8.25 12.02
N ARG A 98 24.41 -7.41 11.86
CA ARG A 98 24.32 -5.97 12.09
C ARG A 98 24.64 -5.25 10.79
N GLU A 99 23.91 -4.20 10.50
CA GLU A 99 24.12 -3.37 9.31
C GLU A 99 24.24 -1.90 9.70
N VAL A 100 24.98 -1.15 8.88
CA VAL A 100 25.00 0.32 8.94
C VAL A 100 23.91 0.82 8.02
N TYR A 101 22.94 1.56 8.57
CA TYR A 101 21.89 2.20 7.80
C TYR A 101 22.27 3.66 7.54
N HIS A 102 21.86 4.16 6.37
CA HIS A 102 22.02 5.56 5.98
C HIS A 102 20.65 6.20 5.74
N GLY A 103 20.47 7.39 6.30
CA GLY A 103 19.24 8.16 6.11
C GLY A 103 18.50 8.45 7.41
N TRP A 104 17.19 8.56 7.34
CA TRP A 104 16.35 9.09 8.40
C TRP A 104 15.11 8.24 8.65
N ALA A 105 14.66 8.25 9.91
CA ALA A 105 13.34 7.78 10.30
C ALA A 105 12.62 8.82 11.16
N ILE A 106 11.33 8.97 10.95
CA ILE A 106 10.44 9.74 11.82
C ILE A 106 9.31 8.85 12.31
N HIS A 107 9.03 8.92 13.60
CA HIS A 107 7.89 8.30 14.25
C HIS A 107 7.06 9.36 14.93
N PHE A 108 5.75 9.25 14.89
CA PHE A 108 4.85 10.14 15.64
C PHE A 108 3.63 9.37 16.15
N ASP A 109 3.22 9.70 17.37
CA ASP A 109 2.07 9.08 18.02
C ASP A 109 0.77 9.49 17.29
N ALA A 110 -0.20 8.58 17.18
CA ALA A 110 -1.51 8.90 16.63
C ALA A 110 -2.22 9.99 17.45
N GLU A 111 -1.97 10.04 18.77
CA GLU A 111 -2.48 11.08 19.66
C GLU A 111 -1.94 12.47 19.30
N PHE A 112 -0.68 12.56 18.81
CA PHE A 112 -0.07 13.83 18.42
C PHE A 112 -0.82 14.56 17.30
N VAL A 113 -1.48 13.81 16.43
CA VAL A 113 -2.24 14.36 15.31
C VAL A 113 -3.75 14.36 15.54
N HIS A 114 -4.21 13.74 16.64
CA HIS A 114 -5.63 13.60 16.93
C HIS A 114 -6.33 14.98 17.09
N GLY A 115 -7.51 15.13 16.48
CA GLY A 115 -8.30 16.36 16.49
C GLY A 115 -7.74 17.48 15.61
N THR A 116 -6.70 17.25 14.84
CA THR A 116 -6.05 18.25 13.98
C THR A 116 -6.42 18.09 12.50
N VAL A 117 -6.08 19.11 11.69
CA VAL A 117 -6.18 19.03 10.22
C VAL A 117 -5.33 17.89 9.67
N PHE A 118 -4.23 17.56 10.32
CA PHE A 118 -3.36 16.45 9.91
C PHE A 118 -4.11 15.11 9.99
N GLU A 119 -4.85 14.84 11.06
CA GLU A 119 -5.64 13.60 11.18
C GLU A 119 -6.63 13.45 10.01
N GLN A 120 -7.30 14.53 9.64
CA GLN A 120 -8.25 14.51 8.52
C GLN A 120 -7.58 14.15 7.19
N ARG A 121 -6.33 14.57 7.00
CA ARG A 121 -5.55 14.30 5.78
C ARG A 121 -4.85 12.95 5.76
N LEU A 122 -4.72 12.26 6.89
CA LEU A 122 -4.13 10.92 6.96
C LEU A 122 -4.84 9.92 6.03
N ALA A 123 -6.15 10.09 5.82
CA ALA A 123 -6.92 9.24 4.91
C ALA A 123 -6.47 9.36 3.44
N ASP A 124 -5.84 10.45 3.05
CA ASP A 124 -5.34 10.69 1.69
C ASP A 124 -3.97 10.02 1.45
N TYR A 125 -3.25 9.69 2.52
CA TYR A 125 -1.91 9.12 2.46
C TYR A 125 -1.96 7.59 2.46
N HIS A 126 -2.50 6.99 1.39
CA HIS A 126 -2.71 5.54 1.25
C HIS A 126 -1.42 4.73 1.42
N TYR A 127 -0.25 5.33 1.16
CA TYR A 127 1.05 4.69 1.26
C TYR A 127 1.42 4.24 2.69
N PHE A 128 0.74 4.75 3.73
CA PHE A 128 0.86 4.20 5.07
C PHE A 128 0.30 2.78 5.21
N SER A 129 -0.48 2.32 4.24
CA SER A 129 -1.05 0.96 4.20
C SER A 129 -0.40 0.06 3.14
N TYR A 130 0.66 0.53 2.48
CA TYR A 130 1.39 -0.26 1.50
C TYR A 130 2.28 -1.31 2.16
N ASN A 131 2.64 -2.34 1.41
CA ASN A 131 3.63 -3.31 1.84
C ASN A 131 5.05 -2.72 1.69
N VAL A 132 6.02 -3.27 2.42
CA VAL A 132 7.42 -2.81 2.37
C VAL A 132 8.02 -2.91 0.96
N ASN A 133 7.62 -3.91 0.18
CA ASN A 133 8.04 -4.09 -1.22
C ASN A 133 7.38 -3.10 -2.20
N GLU A 134 6.47 -2.26 -1.73
CA GLU A 134 5.81 -1.20 -2.48
C GLU A 134 6.40 0.18 -2.14
N ALA A 135 7.65 0.20 -1.71
CA ALA A 135 8.37 1.41 -1.35
C ALA A 135 8.42 2.42 -2.49
N LEU A 136 8.45 3.69 -2.15
CA LEU A 136 8.76 4.75 -3.09
C LEU A 136 10.25 4.70 -3.44
N HIS A 137 10.57 4.60 -4.71
CA HIS A 137 11.93 4.83 -5.22
C HIS A 137 12.13 6.31 -5.45
N THR A 138 12.98 6.91 -4.64
CA THR A 138 13.28 8.33 -4.73
C THR A 138 14.38 8.61 -5.74
N THR A 139 14.28 9.72 -6.45
CA THR A 139 15.43 10.34 -7.11
C THR A 139 16.35 10.97 -6.06
N ASP A 140 17.61 11.25 -6.42
CA ASP A 140 18.55 11.91 -5.48
C ASP A 140 18.01 13.25 -4.97
N GLY A 141 17.37 14.04 -5.84
CA GLY A 141 16.78 15.32 -5.47
C GLY A 141 15.60 15.17 -4.50
N GLU A 142 14.73 14.20 -4.74
CA GLU A 142 13.59 13.88 -3.84
C GLU A 142 14.07 13.40 -2.49
N LYS A 143 15.06 12.49 -2.47
CA LYS A 143 15.68 11.99 -1.25
C LYS A 143 16.29 13.12 -0.43
N GLN A 144 17.09 13.96 -1.06
CA GLN A 144 17.71 15.11 -0.41
C GLN A 144 16.68 16.06 0.21
N LEU A 145 15.57 16.33 -0.50
CA LEU A 145 14.49 17.17 0.01
C LEU A 145 13.85 16.55 1.26
N LEU A 146 13.52 15.24 1.23
CA LEU A 146 12.93 14.55 2.37
C LEU A 146 13.88 14.55 3.57
N TRP A 147 15.17 14.30 3.36
CA TRP A 147 16.19 14.35 4.40
C TRP A 147 16.34 15.75 5.02
N GLN A 148 16.30 16.81 4.20
CA GLN A 148 16.34 18.19 4.68
C GLN A 148 15.11 18.51 5.57
N LEU A 149 13.92 18.04 5.19
CA LEU A 149 12.72 18.20 6.01
C LEU A 149 12.84 17.47 7.35
N MET A 150 13.30 16.22 7.35
CA MET A 150 13.50 15.46 8.60
C MET A 150 14.57 16.11 9.50
N ALA A 151 15.67 16.56 8.92
CA ALA A 151 16.69 17.31 9.64
C ALA A 151 16.15 18.64 10.22
N LEU A 152 15.28 19.33 9.48
CA LEU A 152 14.62 20.56 9.94
C LEU A 152 13.71 20.27 11.15
N ILE A 153 12.87 19.22 11.06
CA ILE A 153 12.01 18.78 12.15
C ILE A 153 12.85 18.48 13.39
N ARG A 154 13.89 17.64 13.24
CA ARG A 154 14.77 17.28 14.36
C ARG A 154 15.42 18.50 15.00
N ARG A 155 15.97 19.40 14.19
CA ARG A 155 16.57 20.65 14.69
C ARG A 155 15.55 21.51 15.42
N PHE A 156 14.32 21.59 14.91
CA PHE A 156 13.25 22.37 15.53
C PHE A 156 12.86 21.82 16.89
N ILE A 157 12.57 20.53 17.01
CA ILE A 157 12.20 19.88 18.28
C ILE A 157 13.35 19.86 19.30
N LYS A 158 14.61 19.83 18.84
CA LYS A 158 15.80 19.87 19.73
C LYS A 158 16.00 21.22 20.38
N HIS A 159 15.67 22.32 19.70
CA HIS A 159 16.03 23.67 20.15
C HIS A 159 14.85 24.55 20.56
N ARG A 160 13.64 23.99 20.61
CA ARG A 160 12.43 24.73 21.01
C ARG A 160 11.76 24.08 22.19
N ALA A 161 11.28 24.92 23.11
CA ALA A 161 10.43 24.45 24.20
C ALA A 161 9.12 23.88 23.60
N GLN A 162 8.63 22.80 24.18
CA GLN A 162 7.34 22.23 23.81
C GLN A 162 6.21 23.17 24.25
N THR A 163 5.41 23.59 23.31
CA THR A 163 4.20 24.40 23.50
C THR A 163 3.17 24.00 22.44
N PRO A 164 1.88 24.29 22.62
CA PRO A 164 0.89 24.02 21.57
C PRO A 164 1.23 24.67 20.21
N GLN A 165 1.90 25.84 20.19
CA GLN A 165 2.34 26.48 18.96
C GLN A 165 3.49 25.74 18.29
N THR A 166 4.47 25.26 19.08
CA THR A 166 5.59 24.48 18.52
C THR A 166 5.12 23.12 18.03
N ASP A 167 4.20 22.47 18.75
CA ASP A 167 3.60 21.20 18.33
C ASP A 167 2.87 21.34 17.00
N ARG A 168 2.10 22.42 16.81
CA ARG A 168 1.44 22.72 15.54
C ARG A 168 2.43 22.90 14.39
N ILE A 169 3.53 23.61 14.60
CA ILE A 169 4.58 23.77 13.59
C ILE A 169 5.20 22.42 13.23
N VAL A 170 5.42 21.55 14.22
CA VAL A 170 5.92 20.18 13.96
C VAL A 170 4.90 19.36 13.14
N GLN A 171 3.61 19.47 13.46
CA GLN A 171 2.53 18.84 12.67
C GLN A 171 2.55 19.34 11.22
N ASP A 172 2.68 20.65 11.00
CA ASP A 172 2.74 21.25 9.65
C ASP A 172 3.97 20.76 8.87
N TYR A 173 5.13 20.62 9.52
CA TYR A 173 6.33 20.04 8.86
C TYR A 173 6.15 18.56 8.50
N ILE A 174 5.56 17.76 9.39
CA ILE A 174 5.30 16.34 9.10
C ILE A 174 4.24 16.22 7.98
N LEU A 175 3.22 17.07 8.00
CA LEU A 175 2.21 17.14 6.95
C LEU A 175 2.86 17.45 5.60
N LEU A 176 3.76 18.43 5.54
CA LEU A 176 4.53 18.76 4.33
C LEU A 176 5.39 17.59 3.86
N LEU A 177 6.04 16.86 4.78
CA LEU A 177 6.79 15.64 4.46
C LEU A 177 5.86 14.59 3.81
N CYS A 178 4.66 14.40 4.36
CA CYS A 178 3.66 13.49 3.83
C CYS A 178 3.17 13.91 2.44
N ASP A 179 2.97 15.20 2.21
CA ASP A 179 2.55 15.74 0.90
C ASP A 179 3.62 15.51 -0.18
N TYR A 180 4.90 15.71 0.15
CA TYR A 180 5.98 15.39 -0.78
C TYR A 180 6.06 13.88 -1.07
N ALA A 181 5.91 13.03 -0.06
CA ALA A 181 5.89 11.59 -0.28
C ALA A 181 4.74 11.20 -1.23
N LEU A 182 3.54 11.74 -1.03
CA LEU A 182 2.40 11.51 -1.93
C LEU A 182 2.68 11.97 -3.37
N LEU A 183 3.25 13.16 -3.53
CA LEU A 183 3.63 13.70 -4.85
C LEU A 183 4.61 12.78 -5.57
N PHE A 184 5.61 12.25 -4.84
CA PHE A 184 6.64 11.38 -5.42
C PHE A 184 6.08 9.99 -5.75
N TYR A 185 5.15 9.45 -4.96
CA TYR A 185 4.41 8.23 -5.34
C TYR A 185 3.60 8.45 -6.62
N GLN A 186 2.93 9.60 -6.77
CA GLN A 186 2.19 9.92 -7.99
C GLN A 186 3.11 9.97 -9.22
N ARG A 187 4.32 10.54 -9.10
CA ARG A 187 5.34 10.47 -10.16
C ARG A 187 5.71 9.03 -10.48
N GLN A 188 6.01 8.21 -9.46
CA GLN A 188 6.37 6.80 -9.65
C GLN A 188 5.27 6.03 -10.40
N PHE A 189 4.01 6.25 -10.07
CA PHE A 189 2.88 5.63 -10.75
C PHE A 189 2.74 6.11 -12.21
N GLN A 190 2.97 7.40 -12.47
CA GLN A 190 2.94 7.95 -13.83
C GLN A 190 4.08 7.38 -14.68
N ASP A 191 5.27 7.21 -14.12
CA ASP A 191 6.41 6.60 -14.82
C ASP A 191 6.13 5.12 -15.13
N ALA A 192 5.53 4.38 -14.19
CA ALA A 192 5.07 3.02 -14.43
C ALA A 192 3.97 2.95 -15.51
N ALA A 193 3.07 3.95 -15.58
CA ALA A 193 2.03 4.02 -16.59
C ALA A 193 2.54 4.30 -18.02
N ARG A 194 3.70 4.96 -18.16
CA ARG A 194 4.33 5.22 -19.46
C ARG A 194 5.01 4.01 -20.07
N GLN A 195 5.37 3.02 -19.28
CA GLN A 195 5.84 1.72 -19.78
C GLN A 195 4.61 0.82 -19.94
N PRO A 196 4.42 0.09 -21.10
CA PRO A 196 3.29 -0.82 -21.29
C PRO A 196 3.26 -1.76 -20.09
N SER A 197 2.27 -1.57 -19.23
CA SER A 197 2.36 -2.09 -17.89
C SER A 197 2.11 -3.60 -17.91
N ASP A 198 3.15 -4.34 -17.64
CA ASP A 198 3.09 -5.75 -17.24
C ASP A 198 1.97 -5.98 -16.20
N LEU A 199 1.73 -5.01 -15.33
CA LEU A 199 0.71 -5.09 -14.29
C LEU A 199 -0.72 -5.24 -14.85
N LEU A 200 -1.11 -4.46 -15.87
CA LEU A 200 -2.47 -4.60 -16.45
C LEU A 200 -2.63 -5.93 -17.13
N THR A 201 -1.64 -6.35 -17.90
CA THR A 201 -1.64 -7.68 -18.56
C THR A 201 -1.70 -8.79 -17.50
N ARG A 202 -0.96 -8.67 -16.41
CA ARG A 202 -1.01 -9.62 -15.30
C ARG A 202 -2.35 -9.59 -14.60
N PHE A 203 -2.95 -8.42 -14.41
CA PHE A 203 -4.28 -8.29 -13.81
C PHE A 203 -5.36 -8.93 -14.67
N GLU A 204 -5.34 -8.71 -16.00
CA GLU A 204 -6.25 -9.35 -16.93
C GLU A 204 -6.06 -10.88 -16.95
N ARG A 205 -4.82 -11.35 -16.81
CA ARG A 205 -4.52 -12.78 -16.66
C ARG A 205 -5.12 -13.33 -15.37
N VAL A 206 -4.94 -12.66 -14.23
CA VAL A 206 -5.54 -13.08 -12.96
C VAL A 206 -7.06 -13.20 -13.08
N LEU A 207 -7.73 -12.28 -13.78
CA LEU A 207 -9.17 -12.37 -14.02
C LEU A 207 -9.53 -13.54 -14.94
N SER A 208 -8.73 -13.84 -15.95
CA SER A 208 -8.94 -14.98 -16.85
C SER A 208 -8.75 -16.31 -16.11
N ASP A 209 -7.64 -16.44 -15.39
CA ASP A 209 -7.29 -17.62 -14.58
C ASP A 209 -8.35 -17.92 -13.50
N TYR A 210 -8.94 -16.86 -12.92
CA TYR A 210 -10.02 -16.98 -11.94
C TYR A 210 -11.21 -17.79 -12.48
N TYR A 211 -11.57 -17.57 -13.76
CA TYR A 211 -12.66 -18.28 -14.42
C TYR A 211 -12.22 -19.62 -15.06
N GLU A 212 -10.98 -19.74 -15.46
CA GLU A 212 -10.43 -21.01 -15.97
C GLU A 212 -10.31 -22.06 -14.86
N GLN A 213 -9.98 -21.61 -13.65
CA GLN A 213 -9.93 -22.45 -12.45
C GLN A 213 -11.30 -22.60 -11.75
N GLU A 214 -12.37 -22.09 -12.34
CA GLU A 214 -13.74 -22.18 -11.84
C GLU A 214 -13.92 -21.64 -10.40
N LEU A 215 -13.07 -20.67 -9.99
CA LEU A 215 -13.09 -20.11 -8.64
C LEU A 215 -14.38 -19.37 -8.33
N GLN A 216 -15.10 -18.87 -9.32
CA GLN A 216 -16.40 -18.19 -9.17
C GLN A 216 -17.46 -19.07 -8.51
N HIS A 217 -17.39 -20.39 -8.66
CA HIS A 217 -18.35 -21.30 -8.02
C HIS A 217 -18.14 -21.44 -6.51
N ARG A 218 -16.93 -21.12 -6.04
CA ARG A 218 -16.57 -21.21 -4.62
C ARG A 218 -16.47 -19.84 -3.96
N LEU A 219 -15.94 -18.85 -4.66
CA LEU A 219 -15.61 -17.53 -4.12
C LEU A 219 -16.56 -16.42 -4.59
N GLY A 220 -17.48 -16.72 -5.53
CA GLY A 220 -18.36 -15.74 -6.13
C GLY A 220 -17.65 -14.83 -7.15
N LEU A 221 -18.00 -13.55 -7.18
CA LEU A 221 -17.36 -12.59 -8.08
C LEU A 221 -15.92 -12.29 -7.66
N PRO A 222 -14.98 -12.09 -8.62
CA PRO A 222 -13.62 -11.69 -8.30
C PRO A 222 -13.61 -10.36 -7.52
N SER A 223 -12.85 -10.33 -6.42
CA SER A 223 -12.70 -9.16 -5.57
C SER A 223 -11.36 -8.45 -5.82
N VAL A 224 -11.31 -7.14 -5.55
CA VAL A 224 -10.06 -6.36 -5.62
C VAL A 224 -8.99 -6.96 -4.71
N LYS A 225 -9.38 -7.40 -3.51
CA LYS A 225 -8.47 -8.03 -2.54
C LYS A 225 -7.86 -9.32 -3.08
N HIS A 226 -8.66 -10.17 -3.74
CA HIS A 226 -8.18 -11.40 -4.35
C HIS A 226 -7.18 -11.08 -5.47
N CYS A 227 -7.54 -10.17 -6.39
CA CYS A 227 -6.66 -9.80 -7.51
C CYS A 227 -5.33 -9.19 -7.03
N ALA A 228 -5.38 -8.33 -6.03
CA ALA A 228 -4.18 -7.76 -5.41
C ALA A 228 -3.30 -8.85 -4.77
N SER A 229 -3.90 -9.80 -4.05
CA SER A 229 -3.20 -10.93 -3.42
C SER A 229 -2.49 -11.81 -4.44
N GLU A 230 -3.15 -12.17 -5.56
CA GLU A 230 -2.55 -12.96 -6.65
C GLU A 230 -1.38 -12.23 -7.33
N LEU A 231 -1.40 -10.90 -7.29
CA LEU A 231 -0.32 -10.05 -7.80
C LEU A 231 0.76 -9.77 -6.75
N CYS A 232 0.63 -10.30 -5.52
CA CYS A 232 1.50 -10.04 -4.38
C CYS A 232 1.56 -8.55 -3.99
N LEU A 233 0.43 -7.82 -4.14
CA LEU A 233 0.30 -6.40 -3.84
C LEU A 233 -0.71 -6.16 -2.70
N SER A 234 -0.51 -5.05 -1.97
CA SER A 234 -1.56 -4.51 -1.10
C SER A 234 -2.73 -4.00 -1.94
N ALA A 235 -3.96 -4.08 -1.40
CA ALA A 235 -5.14 -3.61 -2.11
C ALA A 235 -5.08 -2.10 -2.38
N SER A 236 -4.45 -1.33 -1.48
CA SER A 236 -4.28 0.12 -1.61
C SER A 236 -3.32 0.48 -2.75
N TYR A 237 -2.12 -0.10 -2.75
CA TYR A 237 -1.13 0.11 -3.82
C TYR A 237 -1.68 -0.32 -5.19
N PHE A 238 -2.26 -1.52 -5.26
CA PHE A 238 -2.92 -2.01 -6.47
C PHE A 238 -3.99 -1.04 -6.97
N GLY A 239 -4.80 -0.48 -6.05
CA GLY A 239 -5.82 0.52 -6.34
C GLY A 239 -5.25 1.78 -6.98
N ASP A 240 -4.17 2.31 -6.42
CA ASP A 240 -3.55 3.55 -6.85
C ASP A 240 -2.81 3.40 -8.18
N VAL A 241 -2.08 2.28 -8.37
CA VAL A 241 -1.41 1.98 -9.65
C VAL A 241 -2.43 1.77 -10.77
N VAL A 242 -3.47 0.94 -10.57
CA VAL A 242 -4.50 0.70 -11.60
C VAL A 242 -5.20 2.00 -11.98
N ARG A 243 -5.53 2.85 -10.99
CA ARG A 243 -6.16 4.16 -11.26
C ARG A 243 -5.24 5.08 -12.04
N SER A 244 -3.95 5.12 -11.72
CA SER A 244 -2.97 5.95 -12.42
C SER A 244 -2.80 5.53 -13.87
N VAL A 245 -2.81 4.20 -14.15
CA VAL A 245 -2.60 3.65 -15.50
C VAL A 245 -3.85 3.71 -16.36
N THR A 246 -5.04 3.45 -15.79
CA THR A 246 -6.29 3.30 -16.55
C THR A 246 -7.26 4.46 -16.41
N GLY A 247 -7.08 5.32 -15.41
CA GLY A 247 -8.07 6.31 -14.98
C GLY A 247 -9.25 5.71 -14.22
N GLU A 248 -9.32 4.37 -14.08
CA GLU A 248 -10.42 3.65 -13.44
C GLU A 248 -9.96 2.94 -12.16
N SER A 249 -10.86 2.77 -11.20
CA SER A 249 -10.57 1.91 -10.05
C SER A 249 -10.55 0.43 -10.45
N PRO A 250 -9.81 -0.45 -9.72
CA PRO A 250 -9.79 -1.89 -10.01
C PRO A 250 -11.18 -2.53 -10.08
N ILE A 251 -12.09 -2.08 -9.23
CA ILE A 251 -13.48 -2.60 -9.25
C ILE A 251 -14.23 -2.22 -10.54
N GLN A 252 -13.89 -1.06 -11.15
CA GLN A 252 -14.46 -0.68 -12.45
C GLN A 252 -13.90 -1.54 -13.57
N VAL A 253 -12.59 -1.83 -13.53
CA VAL A 253 -11.94 -2.75 -14.49
C VAL A 253 -12.54 -4.16 -14.38
N ILE A 254 -12.69 -4.70 -13.16
CA ILE A 254 -13.36 -5.99 -12.93
C ILE A 254 -14.78 -5.99 -13.50
N ARG A 255 -15.56 -4.93 -13.25
CA ARG A 255 -16.94 -4.82 -13.78
C ARG A 255 -16.99 -4.79 -15.30
N ARG A 256 -16.05 -4.11 -15.94
CA ARG A 256 -15.94 -4.10 -17.40
C ARG A 256 -15.64 -5.51 -17.94
N PHE A 257 -14.67 -6.20 -17.36
CA PHE A 257 -14.34 -7.58 -17.69
C PHE A 257 -15.55 -8.51 -17.53
N LEU A 258 -16.28 -8.42 -16.41
CA LEU A 258 -17.51 -9.19 -16.17
C LEU A 258 -18.57 -8.92 -17.23
N LEU A 259 -18.74 -7.66 -17.61
CA LEU A 259 -19.73 -7.25 -18.60
C LEU A 259 -19.40 -7.81 -19.98
N ASP A 260 -18.13 -7.76 -20.39
CA ASP A 260 -17.71 -8.27 -21.70
C ASP A 260 -17.83 -9.80 -21.75
N ARG A 261 -17.48 -10.50 -20.66
CA ARG A 261 -17.69 -11.94 -20.53
C ARG A 261 -19.19 -12.30 -20.54
N ALA A 262 -20.03 -11.51 -19.85
CA ALA A 262 -21.49 -11.68 -19.87
C ALA A 262 -22.04 -11.58 -21.29
N LYS A 263 -21.63 -10.54 -22.02
CA LYS A 263 -22.07 -10.35 -23.43
C LYS A 263 -21.65 -11.54 -24.30
N ALA A 264 -20.41 -12.00 -24.20
CA ALA A 264 -19.92 -13.15 -24.94
C ALA A 264 -20.74 -14.42 -24.63
N MET A 265 -21.06 -14.68 -23.36
CA MET A 265 -21.87 -15.82 -22.96
C MET A 265 -23.33 -15.71 -23.46
N LEU A 266 -23.91 -14.51 -23.45
CA LEU A 266 -25.26 -14.28 -24.00
C LEU A 266 -25.28 -14.49 -25.53
N VAL A 267 -24.26 -14.01 -26.24
CA VAL A 267 -24.10 -14.21 -27.68
C VAL A 267 -23.95 -15.68 -28.04
N SER A 268 -23.23 -16.46 -27.21
CA SER A 268 -23.08 -17.93 -27.41
C SER A 268 -24.34 -18.74 -27.07
N GLY A 269 -25.46 -18.07 -26.72
CA GLY A 269 -26.77 -18.71 -26.51
C GLY A 269 -27.02 -19.16 -25.07
N LYS A 270 -26.17 -18.84 -24.09
CA LYS A 270 -26.43 -19.16 -22.70
C LYS A 270 -27.62 -18.39 -22.16
N SER A 271 -28.44 -19.03 -21.34
CA SER A 271 -29.57 -18.39 -20.66
C SER A 271 -29.07 -17.40 -19.59
N VAL A 272 -29.94 -16.47 -19.19
CA VAL A 272 -29.66 -15.47 -18.13
C VAL A 272 -29.19 -16.14 -16.83
N THR A 273 -29.80 -17.27 -16.46
CA THR A 273 -29.44 -18.06 -15.28
C THR A 273 -28.06 -18.68 -15.42
N GLN A 274 -27.76 -19.29 -16.60
CA GLN A 274 -26.44 -19.87 -16.86
C GLN A 274 -25.32 -18.80 -16.88
N VAL A 275 -25.62 -17.61 -17.39
CA VAL A 275 -24.64 -16.50 -17.35
C VAL A 275 -24.42 -16.01 -15.92
N SER A 276 -25.49 -15.87 -15.14
CA SER A 276 -25.43 -15.48 -13.73
C SER A 276 -24.54 -16.45 -12.94
N ASP A 277 -24.79 -17.74 -13.05
CA ASP A 277 -24.06 -18.80 -12.37
C ASP A 277 -22.60 -18.84 -12.85
N GLY A 278 -22.38 -18.88 -14.16
CA GLY A 278 -21.04 -18.93 -14.77
C GLY A 278 -20.18 -17.70 -14.49
N LEU A 279 -20.77 -16.57 -14.06
CA LEU A 279 -20.04 -15.38 -13.61
C LEU A 279 -19.85 -15.33 -12.08
N GLY A 280 -20.54 -16.19 -11.31
CA GLY A 280 -20.44 -16.23 -9.86
C GLY A 280 -21.38 -15.26 -9.13
N PHE A 281 -22.48 -14.85 -9.76
CA PHE A 281 -23.54 -14.12 -9.06
C PHE A 281 -24.36 -15.09 -8.22
N GLU A 282 -24.61 -14.76 -6.98
CA GLU A 282 -25.40 -15.56 -6.06
C GLU A 282 -26.85 -15.78 -6.54
N TYR A 283 -27.45 -14.73 -7.17
CA TYR A 283 -28.80 -14.79 -7.72
C TYR A 283 -28.89 -14.16 -9.11
N PRO A 284 -29.68 -14.74 -10.04
CA PRO A 284 -29.86 -14.20 -11.39
C PRO A 284 -30.40 -12.76 -11.43
N GLN A 285 -31.15 -12.35 -10.41
CA GLN A 285 -31.65 -10.99 -10.27
C GLN A 285 -30.52 -9.97 -10.02
N HIS A 286 -29.45 -10.37 -9.30
CA HIS A 286 -28.28 -9.52 -9.07
C HIS A 286 -27.51 -9.31 -10.39
N PHE A 287 -27.31 -10.35 -11.17
CA PHE A 287 -26.75 -10.25 -12.52
C PHE A 287 -27.63 -9.36 -13.44
N THR A 288 -28.94 -9.55 -13.45
CA THR A 288 -29.85 -8.78 -14.29
C THR A 288 -29.78 -7.28 -13.95
N ARG A 289 -29.72 -6.94 -12.65
CA ARG A 289 -29.58 -5.55 -12.18
C ARG A 289 -28.20 -4.98 -12.59
N PHE A 290 -27.13 -5.75 -12.38
CA PHE A 290 -25.78 -5.37 -12.80
C PHE A 290 -25.72 -5.09 -14.28
N PHE A 291 -26.18 -6.02 -15.13
CA PHE A 291 -26.15 -5.89 -16.58
C PHE A 291 -26.96 -4.69 -17.08
N LYS A 292 -28.20 -4.51 -16.58
CA LYS A 292 -29.03 -3.36 -16.93
C LYS A 292 -28.39 -2.03 -16.50
N LYS A 293 -27.78 -1.97 -15.34
CA LYS A 293 -27.09 -0.77 -14.84
C LYS A 293 -25.97 -0.33 -15.78
N HIS A 294 -25.21 -1.28 -16.35
CA HIS A 294 -24.04 -0.99 -17.16
C HIS A 294 -24.30 -0.94 -18.67
N THR A 295 -25.40 -1.53 -19.17
CA THR A 295 -25.75 -1.54 -20.61
C THR A 295 -26.99 -0.71 -20.94
N GLY A 296 -27.76 -0.33 -19.94
CA GLY A 296 -29.06 0.34 -20.12
C GLY A 296 -30.23 -0.61 -20.47
N VAL A 297 -29.92 -1.87 -20.84
CA VAL A 297 -30.93 -2.84 -21.31
C VAL A 297 -30.91 -4.13 -20.48
N LEU A 298 -32.05 -4.84 -20.44
CA LEU A 298 -32.12 -6.15 -19.79
C LEU A 298 -31.33 -7.20 -20.59
N PRO A 299 -30.72 -8.22 -19.95
CA PRO A 299 -30.03 -9.31 -20.65
C PRO A 299 -30.90 -10.00 -21.70
N SER A 300 -32.19 -10.24 -21.39
CA SER A 300 -33.14 -10.86 -22.32
C SER A 300 -33.42 -10.00 -23.56
N LYS A 301 -33.50 -8.67 -23.41
CA LYS A 301 -33.64 -7.74 -24.54
C LYS A 301 -32.36 -7.63 -25.36
N TYR A 302 -31.20 -7.70 -24.72
CA TYR A 302 -29.90 -7.71 -25.38
C TYR A 302 -29.77 -8.89 -26.36
N ILE A 303 -30.19 -10.10 -25.94
CA ILE A 303 -30.22 -11.31 -26.82
C ILE A 303 -31.20 -11.07 -27.98
N GLY A 304 -32.38 -10.49 -27.72
CA GLY A 304 -33.37 -10.21 -28.76
C GLY A 304 -32.87 -9.26 -29.86
N SER A 305 -32.08 -8.25 -29.47
CA SER A 305 -31.51 -7.30 -30.45
C SER A 305 -30.41 -7.90 -31.33
N LEU A 306 -29.77 -8.98 -30.90
CA LEU A 306 -28.75 -9.70 -31.67
C LEU A 306 -29.37 -10.68 -32.71
N LYS A 307 -30.56 -11.21 -32.41
CA LYS A 307 -31.27 -12.12 -33.33
C LYS A 307 -31.98 -11.39 -34.49
N ASN A 308 -32.12 -10.05 -34.38
CA ASN A 308 -32.78 -9.21 -35.37
C ASN A 308 -31.78 -8.42 -36.25
N LYS A 309 -30.50 -8.73 -36.20
CA LYS A 309 -29.42 -8.27 -37.08
C LYS A 309 -28.88 -9.46 -37.88
#